data_315c591a6937046246ca5c4dfc66f151
#
_entry.id   315c591a6937046246ca5c4dfc66f151
#
_cell.length_a   1.000
_cell.length_b   1.000
_cell.length_c   1.000
_cell.angle_alpha   90.00
_cell.angle_beta   90.00
_cell.angle_gamma   90.00
#
_symmetry.space_group_name_H-M   'P 1'
#
loop_
_entity.id
_entity.type
_entity.pdbx_description
1 polymer ?
#
loop_
_entity_poly.entity_id
_entity_poly.type
_entity_poly.pdbx_seq_one_letter_code
_entity_poly.pdbx_strand_id
1 'polypeptide(L)'
;MESDNKLFLLDAYALIYRAYYAFIKNPRINSKGFNTSAILGFVNTLEEVLKKENPSHIGVAFDPSGPTFRHEAFEQYKAQREETPEAIRLSVPIIKDIIHAYRIPILEVAGYEADDVIGTLATEAGRQGITTYMMTPDKDYGQLVTDNVFMYRPKHTGGFEVMGIEEVKAKFDIQSPAQVIDMLGPVSYTHLRAHET
;
A
#
# COMPACT_ATOMS: atom_id res chain seq x y z
N MET A 1 17.25 -26.43 -7.12
CA MET A 1 16.82 -25.08 -7.52
C MET A 1 15.64 -24.73 -6.62
N GLU A 2 15.89 -24.02 -5.54
CA GLU A 2 14.81 -23.42 -4.77
C GLU A 2 14.08 -22.49 -5.74
N SER A 3 12.79 -22.78 -5.98
CA SER A 3 11.95 -21.85 -6.72
C SER A 3 11.86 -20.60 -5.87
N ASP A 4 12.40 -19.52 -6.38
CA ASP A 4 12.37 -18.19 -5.75
C ASP A 4 10.90 -17.70 -5.79
N ASN A 5 10.04 -18.33 -4.98
CA ASN A 5 8.63 -17.98 -4.89
C ASN A 5 8.50 -16.63 -4.19
N LYS A 6 8.46 -15.58 -4.99
CA LYS A 6 8.27 -14.19 -4.54
C LYS A 6 6.84 -13.74 -4.81
N LEU A 7 6.13 -13.35 -3.78
CA LEU A 7 4.83 -12.69 -3.86
C LEU A 7 5.00 -11.19 -3.61
N PHE A 8 4.51 -10.36 -4.54
CA PHE A 8 4.38 -8.91 -4.34
C PHE A 8 2.92 -8.53 -4.20
N LEU A 9 2.59 -7.86 -3.09
CA LEU A 9 1.26 -7.31 -2.80
C LEU A 9 1.38 -5.79 -2.78
N LEU A 10 0.75 -5.14 -3.76
CA LEU A 10 0.81 -3.69 -3.96
C LEU A 10 -0.43 -3.02 -3.38
N ASP A 11 -0.23 -2.01 -2.54
CA ASP A 11 -1.27 -1.11 -2.08
C ASP A 11 -1.53 -0.05 -3.17
N ALA A 12 -2.65 -0.19 -3.87
CA ALA A 12 -2.96 0.64 -5.03
C ALA A 12 -3.07 2.11 -4.67
N TYR A 13 -3.91 2.45 -3.69
CA TYR A 13 -4.15 3.85 -3.36
C TYR A 13 -2.92 4.54 -2.79
N ALA A 14 -2.15 3.88 -1.93
CA ALA A 14 -0.91 4.43 -1.42
C ALA A 14 0.09 4.78 -2.55
N LEU A 15 0.21 3.90 -3.55
CA LEU A 15 1.08 4.13 -4.71
C LEU A 15 0.52 5.20 -5.67
N ILE A 16 -0.80 5.23 -5.90
CA ILE A 16 -1.49 6.22 -6.73
C ILE A 16 -1.35 7.63 -6.14
N TYR A 17 -1.63 7.79 -4.84
CA TYR A 17 -1.48 9.06 -4.14
C TYR A 17 -0.02 9.53 -4.16
N ARG A 18 0.92 8.64 -3.86
CA ARG A 18 2.35 8.95 -3.95
C ARG A 18 2.73 9.43 -5.35
N ALA A 19 2.27 8.76 -6.39
CA ALA A 19 2.53 9.13 -7.77
C ALA A 19 1.94 10.51 -8.11
N TYR A 20 0.71 10.78 -7.71
CA TYR A 20 0.05 12.06 -7.91
C TYR A 20 0.82 13.21 -7.25
N TYR A 21 1.16 13.07 -5.96
CA TYR A 21 1.87 14.11 -5.21
C TYR A 21 3.32 14.30 -5.65
N ALA A 22 3.98 13.28 -6.19
CA ALA A 22 5.32 13.43 -6.77
C ALA A 22 5.35 14.42 -7.96
N PHE A 23 4.24 14.55 -8.68
CA PHE A 23 4.11 15.46 -9.80
C PHE A 23 3.29 16.71 -9.49
N ILE A 24 2.91 16.99 -8.24
CA ILE A 24 1.99 18.07 -7.88
C ILE A 24 2.48 19.44 -8.37
N LYS A 25 3.79 19.69 -8.37
CA LYS A 25 4.40 20.95 -8.81
C LYS A 25 4.57 21.02 -10.35
N ASN A 26 4.55 19.90 -11.05
CA ASN A 26 4.72 19.82 -12.51
C ASN A 26 3.88 18.66 -13.04
N PRO A 27 2.53 18.80 -13.07
CA PRO A 27 1.61 17.74 -13.43
C PRO A 27 1.79 17.34 -14.91
N ARG A 28 1.61 16.07 -15.19
CA ARG A 28 1.66 15.49 -16.52
C ARG A 28 0.28 15.57 -17.17
N ILE A 29 0.08 16.61 -17.96
CA ILE A 29 -1.19 16.85 -18.66
C ILE A 29 -1.07 16.33 -20.09
N ASN A 30 -2.04 15.52 -20.53
CA ASN A 30 -2.09 15.06 -21.92
C ASN A 30 -2.69 16.15 -22.85
N SER A 31 -2.70 15.87 -24.17
CA SER A 31 -3.24 16.79 -25.17
C SER A 31 -4.74 17.10 -25.04
N LYS A 32 -5.47 16.33 -24.23
CA LYS A 32 -6.91 16.53 -23.94
C LYS A 32 -7.14 17.26 -22.61
N GLY A 33 -6.09 17.79 -21.97
CA GLY A 33 -6.18 18.48 -20.68
C GLY A 33 -6.30 17.55 -19.45
N PHE A 34 -6.18 16.23 -19.64
CA PHE A 34 -6.31 15.26 -18.55
C PHE A 34 -4.98 15.10 -17.80
N ASN A 35 -5.01 15.14 -16.46
CA ASN A 35 -3.85 14.93 -15.62
C ASN A 35 -3.55 13.43 -15.47
N THR A 36 -2.49 12.99 -16.14
CA THR A 36 -2.03 11.59 -16.16
C THR A 36 -0.94 11.27 -15.13
N SER A 37 -0.63 12.18 -14.23
CA SER A 37 0.49 12.05 -13.27
C SER A 37 0.39 10.78 -12.42
N ALA A 38 -0.79 10.51 -11.86
CA ALA A 38 -1.05 9.33 -11.04
C ALA A 38 -0.87 8.03 -11.86
N ILE A 39 -1.39 8.00 -13.09
CA ILE A 39 -1.27 6.86 -14.00
C ILE A 39 0.21 6.61 -14.33
N LEU A 40 0.91 7.64 -14.78
CA LEU A 40 2.32 7.53 -15.17
C LEU A 40 3.19 7.03 -14.02
N GLY A 41 3.03 7.61 -12.83
CA GLY A 41 3.85 7.23 -11.68
C GLY A 41 3.52 5.83 -11.17
N PHE A 42 2.24 5.43 -11.18
CA PHE A 42 1.83 4.07 -10.82
C PHE A 42 2.40 3.04 -11.81
N VAL A 43 2.25 3.28 -13.12
CA VAL A 43 2.75 2.37 -14.16
C VAL A 43 4.28 2.25 -14.11
N ASN A 44 4.99 3.35 -13.95
CA ASN A 44 6.46 3.32 -13.79
C ASN A 44 6.88 2.47 -12.58
N THR A 45 6.16 2.60 -11.46
CA THR A 45 6.39 1.80 -10.26
C THR A 45 6.13 0.31 -10.50
N LEU A 46 5.01 -0.02 -11.15
CA LEU A 46 4.65 -1.40 -11.49
C LEU A 46 5.71 -2.02 -12.42
N GLU A 47 6.07 -1.32 -13.49
CA GLU A 47 7.10 -1.74 -14.45
C GLU A 47 8.47 -1.96 -13.77
N GLU A 48 8.82 -1.08 -12.81
CA GLU A 48 10.07 -1.22 -12.07
C GLU A 48 10.08 -2.50 -11.24
N VAL A 49 8.99 -2.80 -10.55
CA VAL A 49 8.85 -4.06 -9.78
C VAL A 49 8.93 -5.27 -10.70
N LEU A 50 8.15 -5.27 -11.79
CA LEU A 50 8.14 -6.39 -12.72
C LEU A 50 9.53 -6.67 -13.33
N LYS A 51 10.28 -5.62 -13.69
CA LYS A 51 11.58 -5.75 -14.33
C LYS A 51 12.72 -6.09 -13.37
N LYS A 52 12.72 -5.48 -12.17
CA LYS A 52 13.83 -5.64 -11.22
C LYS A 52 13.66 -6.85 -10.32
N GLU A 53 12.45 -7.08 -9.84
CA GLU A 53 12.20 -8.12 -8.85
C GLU A 53 11.76 -9.44 -9.48
N ASN A 54 11.22 -9.39 -10.71
CA ASN A 54 10.73 -10.55 -11.44
C ASN A 54 9.88 -11.48 -10.55
N PRO A 55 8.78 -10.97 -9.94
CA PRO A 55 7.99 -11.73 -8.99
C PRO A 55 7.34 -12.94 -9.66
N SER A 56 7.31 -14.09 -8.97
CA SER A 56 6.55 -15.27 -9.42
C SER A 56 5.05 -15.07 -9.26
N HIS A 57 4.65 -14.25 -8.27
CA HIS A 57 3.26 -13.90 -7.97
C HIS A 57 3.17 -12.41 -7.66
N ILE A 58 2.13 -11.76 -8.15
CA ILE A 58 1.86 -10.34 -7.90
C ILE A 58 0.36 -10.08 -7.83
N GLY A 59 -0.07 -9.21 -6.94
CA GLY A 59 -1.45 -8.74 -6.85
C GLY A 59 -1.50 -7.27 -6.44
N VAL A 60 -2.54 -6.57 -6.89
CA VAL A 60 -2.75 -5.16 -6.56
C VAL A 60 -4.05 -5.02 -5.78
N ALA A 61 -3.96 -4.59 -4.52
CA ALA A 61 -5.10 -4.44 -3.63
C ALA A 61 -5.69 -3.03 -3.74
N PHE A 62 -7.01 -2.95 -3.83
CA PHE A 62 -7.79 -1.72 -3.82
C PHE A 62 -8.77 -1.74 -2.66
N ASP A 63 -8.99 -0.56 -2.08
CA ASP A 63 -10.13 -0.36 -1.19
C ASP A 63 -11.43 -0.48 -2.00
N PRO A 64 -12.47 -1.13 -1.47
CA PRO A 64 -13.76 -1.22 -2.15
C PRO A 64 -14.46 0.15 -2.19
N SER A 65 -15.38 0.30 -3.13
CA SER A 65 -16.16 1.54 -3.29
C SER A 65 -17.25 1.75 -2.22
N GLY A 66 -17.44 0.79 -1.32
CA GLY A 66 -18.47 0.81 -0.28
C GLY A 66 -17.91 0.95 1.14
N PRO A 67 -18.79 1.01 2.14
CA PRO A 67 -18.37 1.01 3.54
C PRO A 67 -17.67 -0.31 3.89
N THR A 68 -16.75 -0.22 4.83
CA THR A 68 -16.06 -1.38 5.41
C THR A 68 -16.60 -1.68 6.79
N PHE A 69 -16.29 -2.85 7.35
CA PHE A 69 -16.73 -3.22 8.70
C PHE A 69 -16.33 -2.18 9.77
N ARG A 70 -15.26 -1.38 9.51
CA ARG A 70 -14.85 -0.30 10.42
C ARG A 70 -15.83 0.87 10.41
N HIS A 71 -16.45 1.17 9.27
CA HIS A 71 -17.51 2.18 9.17
C HIS A 71 -18.80 1.71 9.88
N GLU A 72 -19.09 0.40 9.83
CA GLU A 72 -20.22 -0.19 10.54
C GLU A 72 -20.01 -0.18 12.05
N ALA A 73 -18.77 -0.43 12.50
CA ALA A 73 -18.41 -0.42 13.92
C ALA A 73 -18.25 1.00 14.49
N PHE A 74 -17.84 1.97 13.67
CA PHE A 74 -17.61 3.34 14.09
C PHE A 74 -17.94 4.33 12.95
N GLU A 75 -19.10 4.97 13.05
CA GLU A 75 -19.64 5.86 12.00
C GLU A 75 -18.70 7.01 11.61
N GLN A 76 -17.90 7.50 12.57
CA GLN A 76 -16.94 8.59 12.33
C GLN A 76 -15.59 8.10 11.78
N TYR A 77 -15.46 6.80 11.47
CA TYR A 77 -14.21 6.27 10.93
C TYR A 77 -13.87 6.95 9.61
N LYS A 78 -12.69 7.58 9.56
CA LYS A 78 -12.20 8.34 8.38
C LYS A 78 -13.10 9.51 7.92
N ALA A 79 -14.10 9.95 8.73
CA ALA A 79 -15.02 11.03 8.35
C ALA A 79 -14.33 12.38 8.11
N GLN A 80 -13.14 12.60 8.66
CA GLN A 80 -12.35 13.82 8.48
C GLN A 80 -11.37 13.77 7.30
N ARG A 81 -11.37 12.69 6.51
CA ARG A 81 -10.51 12.62 5.32
C ARG A 81 -11.00 13.58 4.26
N GLU A 82 -10.08 14.34 3.69
CA GLU A 82 -10.37 15.17 2.53
C GLU A 82 -10.87 14.31 1.35
N GLU A 83 -11.71 14.91 0.51
CA GLU A 83 -12.16 14.25 -0.71
C GLU A 83 -10.97 13.85 -1.60
N THR A 84 -11.07 12.68 -2.20
CA THR A 84 -10.07 12.21 -3.16
C THR A 84 -9.97 13.18 -4.32
N PRO A 85 -8.78 13.73 -4.63
CA PRO A 85 -8.59 14.63 -5.76
C PRO A 85 -9.21 14.06 -7.06
N GLU A 86 -9.90 14.91 -7.82
CA GLU A 86 -10.59 14.50 -9.04
C GLU A 86 -9.64 13.75 -10.01
N ALA A 87 -8.42 14.24 -10.17
CA ALA A 87 -7.43 13.60 -11.01
C ALA A 87 -7.10 12.16 -10.58
N ILE A 88 -7.08 11.88 -9.29
CA ILE A 88 -6.92 10.51 -8.77
C ILE A 88 -8.18 9.70 -9.08
N ARG A 89 -9.36 10.23 -8.75
CA ARG A 89 -10.65 9.55 -8.97
C ARG A 89 -10.83 9.13 -10.43
N LEU A 90 -10.48 10.00 -11.37
CA LEU A 90 -10.54 9.72 -12.80
C LEU A 90 -9.43 8.78 -13.29
N SER A 91 -8.31 8.71 -12.59
CA SER A 91 -7.18 7.82 -12.93
C SER A 91 -7.42 6.36 -12.53
N VAL A 92 -8.17 6.12 -11.44
CA VAL A 92 -8.36 4.76 -10.89
C VAL A 92 -8.93 3.78 -11.90
N PRO A 93 -10.01 4.05 -12.65
CA PRO A 93 -10.52 3.13 -13.66
C PRO A 93 -9.48 2.78 -14.72
N ILE A 94 -8.74 3.78 -15.20
CA ILE A 94 -7.69 3.60 -16.21
C ILE A 94 -6.55 2.73 -15.68
N ILE A 95 -6.16 2.95 -14.42
CA ILE A 95 -5.14 2.12 -13.75
C ILE A 95 -5.63 0.68 -13.64
N LYS A 96 -6.88 0.45 -13.26
CA LYS A 96 -7.48 -0.90 -13.22
C LYS A 96 -7.45 -1.57 -14.60
N ASP A 97 -7.80 -0.86 -15.68
CA ASP A 97 -7.73 -1.38 -17.04
C ASP A 97 -6.30 -1.76 -17.44
N ILE A 98 -5.31 -0.94 -17.05
CA ILE A 98 -3.89 -1.24 -17.28
C ILE A 98 -3.47 -2.50 -16.52
N ILE A 99 -3.83 -2.64 -15.24
CA ILE A 99 -3.53 -3.83 -14.42
C ILE A 99 -4.14 -5.08 -15.08
N HIS A 100 -5.38 -4.99 -15.54
CA HIS A 100 -6.03 -6.08 -16.28
C HIS A 100 -5.29 -6.41 -17.58
N ALA A 101 -4.81 -5.42 -18.34
CA ALA A 101 -4.01 -5.65 -19.54
C ALA A 101 -2.69 -6.36 -19.26
N TYR A 102 -2.08 -6.13 -18.10
CA TYR A 102 -0.92 -6.87 -17.61
C TYR A 102 -1.28 -8.27 -17.08
N ARG A 103 -2.57 -8.63 -17.01
CA ARG A 103 -3.09 -9.89 -16.43
C ARG A 103 -2.71 -10.05 -14.96
N ILE A 104 -2.63 -8.95 -14.24
CA ILE A 104 -2.35 -8.95 -12.81
C ILE A 104 -3.69 -8.97 -12.06
N PRO A 105 -3.87 -9.83 -11.05
CA PRO A 105 -5.07 -9.85 -10.22
C PRO A 105 -5.29 -8.53 -9.49
N ILE A 106 -6.52 -8.01 -9.55
CA ILE A 106 -7.00 -6.94 -8.69
C ILE A 106 -7.66 -7.60 -7.48
N LEU A 107 -7.18 -7.23 -6.30
CA LEU A 107 -7.63 -7.75 -5.02
C LEU A 107 -8.52 -6.69 -4.36
N GLU A 108 -9.82 -6.82 -4.53
CA GLU A 108 -10.83 -5.92 -3.97
C GLU A 108 -11.92 -6.75 -3.31
N VAL A 109 -12.07 -6.62 -2.00
CA VAL A 109 -12.98 -7.43 -1.19
C VAL A 109 -14.00 -6.52 -0.52
N ALA A 110 -15.28 -6.71 -0.83
CA ALA A 110 -16.35 -5.91 -0.22
C ALA A 110 -16.32 -6.02 1.31
N GLY A 111 -16.42 -4.86 1.98
CA GLY A 111 -16.40 -4.77 3.43
C GLY A 111 -15.01 -4.76 4.09
N TYR A 112 -13.92 -4.95 3.35
CA TYR A 112 -12.54 -4.95 3.86
C TYR A 112 -11.68 -3.94 3.11
N GLU A 113 -10.78 -3.28 3.82
CA GLU A 113 -9.81 -2.36 3.20
C GLU A 113 -8.66 -3.12 2.53
N ALA A 114 -7.93 -2.47 1.64
CA ALA A 114 -6.75 -3.04 1.00
C ALA A 114 -5.73 -3.56 2.02
N ASP A 115 -5.60 -2.87 3.16
CA ASP A 115 -4.71 -3.25 4.25
C ASP A 115 -5.06 -4.62 4.85
N ASP A 116 -6.37 -4.90 5.02
CA ASP A 116 -6.85 -6.18 5.53
C ASP A 116 -6.56 -7.32 4.56
N VAL A 117 -6.76 -7.07 3.27
CA VAL A 117 -6.52 -8.04 2.20
C VAL A 117 -5.03 -8.34 2.07
N ILE A 118 -4.20 -7.32 2.02
CA ILE A 118 -2.73 -7.47 1.95
C ILE A 118 -2.22 -8.19 3.20
N GLY A 119 -2.64 -7.75 4.38
CA GLY A 119 -2.20 -8.34 5.65
C GLY A 119 -2.56 -9.82 5.77
N THR A 120 -3.77 -10.19 5.36
CA THR A 120 -4.25 -11.58 5.36
C THR A 120 -3.42 -12.44 4.40
N LEU A 121 -3.26 -11.99 3.15
CA LEU A 121 -2.53 -12.74 2.14
C LEU A 121 -1.03 -12.85 2.46
N ALA A 122 -0.41 -11.76 2.96
CA ALA A 122 0.99 -11.76 3.35
C ALA A 122 1.26 -12.73 4.50
N THR A 123 0.38 -12.73 5.52
CA THR A 123 0.49 -13.64 6.67
C THR A 123 0.35 -15.09 6.23
N GLU A 124 -0.64 -15.39 5.39
CA GLU A 124 -0.86 -16.76 4.92
C GLU A 124 0.27 -17.25 4.01
N ALA A 125 0.72 -16.43 3.07
CA ALA A 125 1.85 -16.75 2.19
C ALA A 125 3.16 -16.96 2.99
N GLY A 126 3.42 -16.11 3.98
CA GLY A 126 4.57 -16.25 4.86
C GLY A 126 4.56 -17.55 5.67
N ARG A 127 3.39 -17.99 6.16
CA ARG A 127 3.23 -19.29 6.84
C ARG A 127 3.53 -20.47 5.91
N GLN A 128 3.28 -20.30 4.61
CA GLN A 128 3.59 -21.31 3.59
C GLN A 128 5.05 -21.23 3.10
N GLY A 129 5.88 -20.38 3.68
CA GLY A 129 7.28 -20.20 3.30
C GLY A 129 7.49 -19.42 2.00
N ILE A 130 6.48 -18.69 1.52
CA ILE A 130 6.60 -17.83 0.35
C ILE A 130 7.19 -16.49 0.77
N THR A 131 8.30 -16.09 0.16
CA THR A 131 8.88 -14.77 0.38
C THR A 131 7.93 -13.70 -0.13
N THR A 132 7.37 -12.91 0.79
CA THR A 132 6.30 -11.95 0.49
C THR A 132 6.75 -10.53 0.75
N TYR A 133 6.49 -9.65 -0.22
CA TYR A 133 6.79 -8.23 -0.15
C TYR A 133 5.48 -7.42 -0.19
N MET A 134 5.22 -6.68 0.88
CA MET A 134 4.11 -5.73 0.99
C MET A 134 4.60 -4.36 0.51
N MET A 135 4.14 -3.96 -0.67
CA MET A 135 4.57 -2.71 -1.30
C MET A 135 3.64 -1.57 -0.92
N THR A 136 3.99 -0.91 0.15
CA THR A 136 3.26 0.23 0.71
C THR A 136 4.22 1.15 1.47
N PRO A 137 4.00 2.47 1.50
CA PRO A 137 4.71 3.40 2.38
C PRO A 137 4.18 3.36 3.83
N ASP A 138 3.02 2.72 4.07
CA ASP A 138 2.36 2.73 5.36
C ASP A 138 3.19 1.94 6.39
N LYS A 139 3.50 2.64 7.48
CA LYS A 139 4.31 2.10 8.59
C LYS A 139 3.60 1.03 9.40
N ASP A 140 2.27 1.02 9.38
CA ASP A 140 1.45 0.09 10.17
C ASP A 140 1.65 -1.36 9.75
N TYR A 141 2.05 -1.59 8.51
CA TYR A 141 2.45 -2.92 8.02
C TYR A 141 3.71 -3.50 8.67
N GLY A 142 4.48 -2.67 9.38
CA GLY A 142 5.65 -3.15 10.13
C GLY A 142 5.33 -4.27 11.12
N GLN A 143 4.10 -4.28 11.68
CA GLN A 143 3.64 -5.33 12.59
C GLN A 143 3.54 -6.72 11.96
N LEU A 144 3.43 -6.80 10.64
CA LEU A 144 3.26 -8.04 9.87
C LEU A 144 4.58 -8.65 9.40
N VAL A 145 5.70 -7.96 9.63
CA VAL A 145 7.02 -8.39 9.18
C VAL A 145 7.48 -9.63 9.95
N THR A 146 7.91 -10.65 9.21
CA THR A 146 8.44 -11.92 9.72
C THR A 146 9.68 -12.33 8.91
N ASP A 147 10.19 -13.54 9.14
CA ASP A 147 11.32 -14.10 8.36
C ASP A 147 11.00 -14.26 6.86
N ASN A 148 9.72 -14.38 6.50
CA ASN A 148 9.26 -14.54 5.11
C ASN A 148 8.42 -13.38 4.60
N VAL A 149 8.10 -12.39 5.43
CA VAL A 149 7.25 -11.24 5.07
C VAL A 149 8.00 -9.95 5.30
N PHE A 150 8.13 -9.15 4.27
CA PHE A 150 8.91 -7.91 4.25
C PHE A 150 8.06 -6.73 3.80
N MET A 151 8.38 -5.53 4.28
CA MET A 151 7.90 -4.31 3.64
C MET A 151 8.83 -3.93 2.48
N TYR A 152 8.25 -3.55 1.35
CA TYR A 152 8.94 -3.01 0.18
C TYR A 152 8.52 -1.56 0.00
N ARG A 153 9.36 -0.63 0.46
CA ARG A 153 8.98 0.77 0.60
C ARG A 153 9.67 1.66 -0.42
N PRO A 154 8.92 2.56 -1.08
CA PRO A 154 9.53 3.56 -1.93
C PRO A 154 10.31 4.59 -1.10
N LYS A 155 11.54 4.88 -1.51
CA LYS A 155 12.39 5.93 -0.90
C LYS A 155 12.05 7.32 -1.43
N HIS A 156 12.29 8.34 -0.62
CA HIS A 156 12.18 9.74 -1.07
C HIS A 156 13.24 10.10 -2.11
N THR A 157 14.40 9.46 -2.07
CA THR A 157 15.53 9.67 -2.99
C THR A 157 15.41 8.87 -4.29
N GLY A 158 14.31 8.17 -4.48
CA GLY A 158 14.09 7.24 -5.59
C GLY A 158 14.52 5.81 -5.25
N GLY A 159 13.94 4.83 -6.00
CA GLY A 159 14.10 3.40 -5.72
C GLY A 159 13.31 2.94 -4.49
N PHE A 160 13.66 1.76 -4.00
CA PHE A 160 12.97 1.09 -2.90
C PHE A 160 13.94 0.65 -1.81
N GLU A 161 13.39 0.39 -0.63
CA GLU A 161 14.07 -0.29 0.48
C GLU A 161 13.25 -1.49 0.92
N VAL A 162 13.94 -2.55 1.27
CA VAL A 162 13.34 -3.72 1.92
C VAL A 162 13.52 -3.55 3.42
N MET A 163 12.44 -3.74 4.17
CA MET A 163 12.48 -3.72 5.63
C MET A 163 12.05 -5.08 6.14
N GLY A 164 12.99 -5.79 6.73
CA GLY A 164 12.78 -7.00 7.52
C GLY A 164 12.67 -6.71 9.01
N ILE A 165 12.80 -7.75 9.82
CA ILE A 165 12.63 -7.68 11.29
C ILE A 165 13.60 -6.66 11.90
N GLU A 166 14.89 -6.70 11.52
CA GLU A 166 15.89 -5.84 12.15
C GLU A 166 15.72 -4.36 11.77
N GLU A 167 15.35 -4.08 10.52
CA GLU A 167 15.05 -2.72 10.06
C GLU A 167 13.82 -2.14 10.75
N VAL A 168 12.77 -2.96 10.96
CA VAL A 168 11.56 -2.55 11.69
C VAL A 168 11.90 -2.28 13.16
N LYS A 169 12.64 -3.18 13.82
CA LYS A 169 13.06 -3.01 15.21
C LYS A 169 13.88 -1.74 15.39
N ALA A 170 14.87 -1.53 14.54
CA ALA A 170 15.72 -0.34 14.58
C ALA A 170 14.95 0.96 14.34
N LYS A 171 13.98 0.93 13.39
CA LYS A 171 13.20 2.11 13.04
C LYS A 171 12.27 2.58 14.15
N PHE A 172 11.65 1.66 14.87
CA PHE A 172 10.66 1.96 15.91
C PHE A 172 11.21 1.86 17.33
N ASP A 173 12.49 1.50 17.51
CA ASP A 173 13.14 1.27 18.80
C ASP A 173 12.36 0.23 19.65
N ILE A 174 12.06 -0.92 19.04
CA ILE A 174 11.26 -2.02 19.61
C ILE A 174 12.02 -3.33 19.56
N GLN A 175 11.55 -4.32 20.36
CA GLN A 175 12.18 -5.65 20.44
C GLN A 175 11.61 -6.65 19.44
N SER A 176 10.36 -6.43 18.98
CA SER A 176 9.72 -7.29 17.99
C SER A 176 8.77 -6.49 17.08
N PRO A 177 8.57 -6.91 15.82
CA PRO A 177 7.64 -6.24 14.89
C PRO A 177 6.21 -6.11 15.42
N ALA A 178 5.72 -7.07 16.21
CA ALA A 178 4.39 -7.01 16.79
C ALA A 178 4.16 -5.78 17.69
N GLN A 179 5.20 -5.22 18.28
CA GLN A 179 5.12 -4.01 19.12
C GLN A 179 4.88 -2.71 18.30
N VAL A 180 4.93 -2.77 16.98
CA VAL A 180 4.56 -1.62 16.13
C VAL A 180 3.14 -1.13 16.45
N ILE A 181 2.22 -2.05 16.79
CA ILE A 181 0.85 -1.71 17.22
C ILE A 181 0.88 -0.83 18.46
N ASP A 182 1.68 -1.21 19.47
CA ASP A 182 1.77 -0.48 20.74
C ASP A 182 2.37 0.92 20.56
N MET A 183 3.31 1.06 19.61
CA MET A 183 3.94 2.34 19.29
C MET A 183 3.00 3.29 18.54
N LEU A 184 2.14 2.76 17.67
CA LEU A 184 1.29 3.56 16.80
C LEU A 184 -0.10 3.80 17.40
N GLY A 185 -0.62 2.89 18.22
CA GLY A 185 -1.90 3.00 18.90
C GLY A 185 -2.05 4.25 19.76
N PRO A 186 -1.11 4.60 20.67
CA PRO A 186 -1.20 5.81 21.50
C PRO A 186 -1.18 7.11 20.70
N VAL A 187 -0.47 7.15 19.56
CA VAL A 187 -0.36 8.34 18.70
C VAL A 187 -1.70 8.67 18.06
N SER A 188 -2.47 7.66 17.68
CA SER A 188 -3.83 7.84 17.15
C SER A 188 -4.83 8.32 18.21
N TYR A 189 -4.66 7.88 19.46
CA TYR A 189 -5.52 8.27 20.59
C TYR A 189 -5.25 9.68 21.12
N THR A 190 -4.02 10.18 21.07
CA THR A 190 -3.67 11.51 21.57
C THR A 190 -4.26 12.63 20.71
N HIS A 191 -4.45 12.41 19.41
CA HIS A 191 -5.15 13.36 18.55
C HIS A 191 -6.66 13.44 18.81
N LEU A 192 -7.30 12.38 19.29
CA LEU A 192 -8.72 12.39 19.65
C LEU A 192 -8.98 13.14 20.95
N ARG A 193 -8.04 13.16 21.91
CA ARG A 193 -8.20 13.88 23.19
C ARG A 193 -7.86 15.37 23.12
N ALA A 194 -7.11 15.83 22.12
CA ALA A 194 -6.74 17.24 21.98
C ALA A 194 -7.91 18.16 21.56
N HIS A 195 -9.05 17.60 21.19
CA HIS A 195 -10.26 18.35 20.82
C HIS A 195 -11.38 18.32 21.87
N GLU A 196 -11.14 17.70 23.03
CA GLU A 196 -12.13 17.61 24.13
C GLU A 196 -11.84 18.55 25.31
N THR A 197 -10.94 19.54 25.15
CA THR A 197 -10.68 20.57 26.18
C THR A 197 -10.95 21.98 25.66
#